data_d35f92743246fda8ce37fc7f1c59a560
#
_entry.id   d35f92743246fda8ce37fc7f1c59a560
#
_cell.length_a   1.000
_cell.length_b   1.000
_cell.length_c   1.000
_cell.angle_alpha   90.00
_cell.angle_beta   90.00
_cell.angle_gamma   90.00
#
_symmetry.space_group_name_H-M   'P 1'
#
loop_
_entity.id
_entity.type
_entity.pdbx_description
1 polymer ?
#
loop_
_entity_poly.entity_id
_entity_poly.type
_entity_poly.pdbx_seq_one_letter_code
_entity_poly.pdbx_strand_id
1 'polypeptide(L)'
;MEYRTLGRTGLRVSVIGLGTMVHAGHFGPMKDEESLSAIEAALEAGVNFIDTSDAYGAGYSETLLGKALKGKRDKAILATKGGNIMVGPNRGKTDFSADYIGRVMEESLKRLQTDYIDLYQLHNPSVDVIRNGDVWELLERRKKEGKVRHYGVSINKMEEAAAAIESGRCDSVQIEYNLLVQGPADTVFPLAKEANVGIIARAPLRRSLLAGKLTLADQQRFQGEDVRARNFAGDVFAKELKKVEALRFLEKPGRSLAQAAIAFCVADPAVGVVIPGARDAKQLRENAAAGETHLSEEELAKIAQLWRSGFK
;
A
#
# COMPACT_ATOMS: atom_id res chain seq x y z
N MET A 1 -12.71 2.69 14.64
CA MET A 1 -11.64 2.02 13.84
C MET A 1 -11.52 0.56 14.24
N GLU A 2 -11.73 -0.36 13.32
CA GLU A 2 -11.51 -1.80 13.50
C GLU A 2 -10.02 -2.13 13.44
N TYR A 3 -9.59 -3.19 14.14
CA TYR A 3 -8.21 -3.68 14.15
C TYR A 3 -8.19 -5.19 13.88
N ARG A 4 -7.21 -5.63 13.08
CA ARG A 4 -6.97 -7.05 12.75
C ARG A 4 -5.54 -7.45 13.07
N THR A 5 -5.32 -8.74 13.24
CA THR A 5 -3.97 -9.29 13.33
C THR A 5 -3.42 -9.48 11.92
N LEU A 6 -2.22 -8.96 11.63
CA LEU A 6 -1.57 -9.08 10.33
C LEU A 6 -0.86 -10.44 10.23
N GLY A 7 -1.59 -11.48 9.88
CA GLY A 7 -1.07 -12.84 9.73
C GLY A 7 -0.23 -13.28 10.94
N ARG A 8 0.84 -14.03 10.66
CA ARG A 8 1.77 -14.56 11.68
C ARG A 8 2.64 -13.51 12.38
N THR A 9 2.60 -12.23 11.96
CA THR A 9 3.35 -11.16 12.63
C THR A 9 2.86 -10.92 14.06
N GLY A 10 1.60 -11.23 14.36
CA GLY A 10 0.97 -10.85 15.62
C GLY A 10 0.71 -9.35 15.79
N LEU A 11 1.12 -8.51 14.82
CA LEU A 11 0.88 -7.07 14.86
C LEU A 11 -0.61 -6.78 14.74
N ARG A 12 -1.15 -6.04 15.71
CA ARG A 12 -2.54 -5.58 15.71
C ARG A 12 -2.64 -4.27 14.93
N VAL A 13 -3.00 -4.35 13.65
CA VAL A 13 -3.07 -3.21 12.73
C VAL A 13 -4.50 -2.70 12.59
N SER A 14 -4.67 -1.38 12.43
CA SER A 14 -5.94 -0.81 11.99
C SER A 14 -6.27 -1.29 10.58
N VAL A 15 -7.53 -1.63 10.29
CA VAL A 15 -7.93 -2.11 8.95
C VAL A 15 -7.69 -1.08 7.85
N ILE A 16 -7.61 0.20 8.21
CA ILE A 16 -7.16 1.30 7.35
C ILE A 16 -5.79 1.75 7.84
N GLY A 17 -4.81 1.71 6.95
CA GLY A 17 -3.48 2.30 7.15
C GLY A 17 -3.32 3.59 6.35
N LEU A 18 -2.13 4.16 6.37
CA LEU A 18 -1.75 5.32 5.55
C LEU A 18 -0.60 4.94 4.61
N GLY A 19 -0.85 5.02 3.29
CA GLY A 19 0.18 4.93 2.26
C GLY A 19 0.79 6.30 1.98
N THR A 20 2.11 6.45 2.11
CA THR A 20 2.78 7.76 2.05
C THR A 20 3.41 8.10 0.70
N MET A 21 3.19 7.29 -0.34
CA MET A 21 3.70 7.57 -1.69
C MET A 21 3.24 8.94 -2.22
N VAL A 22 2.05 9.38 -1.84
CA VAL A 22 1.50 10.68 -2.22
C VAL A 22 2.34 11.85 -1.67
N HIS A 23 2.91 11.69 -0.49
CA HIS A 23 3.71 12.72 0.18
C HIS A 23 5.06 12.99 -0.51
N ALA A 24 5.49 12.11 -1.38
CA ALA A 24 6.72 12.24 -2.17
C ALA A 24 6.51 12.89 -3.56
N GLY A 25 5.35 13.51 -3.81
CA GLY A 25 5.08 14.22 -5.05
C GLY A 25 4.69 13.34 -6.25
N HIS A 26 4.59 12.03 -6.09
CA HIS A 26 4.26 11.08 -7.17
C HIS A 26 2.86 11.27 -7.80
N PHE A 27 2.03 12.11 -7.20
CA PHE A 27 0.69 12.50 -7.67
C PHE A 27 0.55 14.02 -7.82
N GLY A 28 1.65 14.69 -8.14
CA GLY A 28 1.78 16.14 -8.20
C GLY A 28 2.35 16.74 -6.91
N PRO A 29 2.79 18.03 -6.95
CA PRO A 29 3.46 18.66 -5.84
C PRO A 29 2.60 18.69 -4.58
N MET A 30 3.26 18.67 -3.43
CA MET A 30 2.63 18.64 -2.11
C MET A 30 3.49 19.42 -1.11
N LYS A 31 2.85 20.08 -0.14
CA LYS A 31 3.55 20.82 0.91
C LYS A 31 3.80 19.92 2.13
N ASP A 32 4.89 20.18 2.84
CA ASP A 32 5.24 19.45 4.07
C ASP A 32 4.11 19.54 5.11
N GLU A 33 3.53 20.73 5.27
CA GLU A 33 2.47 20.97 6.26
C GLU A 33 1.22 20.11 5.98
N GLU A 34 0.86 19.93 4.70
CA GLU A 34 -0.26 19.07 4.30
C GLU A 34 0.05 17.61 4.65
N SER A 35 1.26 17.15 4.36
CA SER A 35 1.73 15.80 4.67
C SER A 35 1.75 15.53 6.18
N LEU A 36 2.32 16.47 6.96
CA LEU A 36 2.37 16.34 8.42
C LEU A 36 0.97 16.34 9.03
N SER A 37 0.07 17.21 8.54
CA SER A 37 -1.34 17.25 8.95
C SER A 37 -2.08 15.95 8.65
N ALA A 38 -1.81 15.32 7.50
CA ALA A 38 -2.39 14.01 7.15
C ALA A 38 -1.90 12.90 8.09
N ILE A 39 -0.59 12.88 8.42
CA ILE A 39 -0.01 11.88 9.32
C ILE A 39 -0.55 12.06 10.74
N GLU A 40 -0.68 13.30 11.22
CA GLU A 40 -1.24 13.58 12.54
C GLU A 40 -2.70 13.16 12.63
N ALA A 41 -3.50 13.54 11.64
CA ALA A 41 -4.90 13.10 11.55
C ALA A 41 -5.05 11.57 11.47
N ALA A 42 -4.05 10.84 10.91
CA ALA A 42 -4.04 9.39 10.91
C ALA A 42 -3.98 8.83 12.33
N LEU A 43 -3.03 9.32 13.13
CA LEU A 43 -2.89 8.88 14.52
C LEU A 43 -4.13 9.24 15.36
N GLU A 44 -4.70 10.44 15.16
CA GLU A 44 -5.92 10.89 15.83
C GLU A 44 -7.13 10.00 15.49
N ALA A 45 -7.23 9.54 14.23
CA ALA A 45 -8.31 8.66 13.77
C ALA A 45 -8.12 7.19 14.20
N GLY A 46 -7.03 6.86 14.93
CA GLY A 46 -6.71 5.51 15.35
C GLY A 46 -6.06 4.65 14.25
N VAL A 47 -5.59 5.28 13.16
CA VAL A 47 -4.76 4.61 12.15
C VAL A 47 -3.38 4.40 12.74
N ASN A 48 -2.97 3.14 12.89
CA ASN A 48 -1.67 2.80 13.48
C ASN A 48 -0.70 2.16 12.49
N PHE A 49 -1.12 1.79 11.27
CA PHE A 49 -0.24 1.22 10.24
C PHE A 49 0.11 2.28 9.20
N ILE A 50 1.41 2.58 9.05
CA ILE A 50 1.92 3.58 8.10
C ILE A 50 2.93 2.91 7.18
N ASP A 51 2.65 2.94 5.86
CA ASP A 51 3.48 2.34 4.82
C ASP A 51 4.23 3.41 4.02
N THR A 52 5.54 3.28 3.96
CA THR A 52 6.46 4.13 3.20
C THR A 52 7.45 3.31 2.37
N SER A 53 8.47 3.94 1.81
CA SER A 53 9.60 3.32 1.11
C SER A 53 10.77 4.30 0.99
N ASP A 54 11.99 3.78 0.96
CA ASP A 54 13.22 4.49 0.58
C ASP A 54 13.14 5.13 -0.80
N ALA A 55 12.37 4.52 -1.71
CA ALA A 55 12.17 5.01 -3.08
C ALA A 55 11.19 6.19 -3.17
N TYR A 56 10.39 6.47 -2.14
CA TYR A 56 9.41 7.55 -2.20
C TYR A 56 10.08 8.90 -2.00
N GLY A 57 10.30 9.62 -3.14
CA GLY A 57 11.07 10.87 -3.17
C GLY A 57 12.53 10.67 -2.72
N ALA A 58 13.13 9.50 -3.06
CA ALA A 58 14.49 9.16 -2.65
C ALA A 58 14.72 9.30 -1.12
N GLY A 59 13.79 8.79 -0.32
CA GLY A 59 13.83 8.83 1.14
C GLY A 59 13.14 10.05 1.77
N TYR A 60 12.60 10.96 0.96
CA TYR A 60 11.91 12.15 1.46
C TYR A 60 10.69 11.80 2.33
N SER A 61 9.87 10.82 1.89
CA SER A 61 8.71 10.35 2.65
C SER A 61 9.09 9.79 4.01
N GLU A 62 10.20 9.02 4.11
CA GLU A 62 10.71 8.52 5.38
C GLU A 62 11.19 9.66 6.29
N THR A 63 11.82 10.69 5.73
CA THR A 63 12.27 11.88 6.49
C THR A 63 11.08 12.65 7.08
N LEU A 64 9.99 12.80 6.32
CA LEU A 64 8.75 13.41 6.83
C LEU A 64 8.14 12.60 7.96
N LEU A 65 8.09 11.28 7.81
CA LEU A 65 7.60 10.38 8.86
C LEU A 65 8.45 10.46 10.13
N GLY A 66 9.78 10.49 10.01
CA GLY A 66 10.68 10.66 11.15
C GLY A 66 10.39 11.93 11.94
N LYS A 67 10.13 13.05 11.24
CA LYS A 67 9.71 14.32 11.86
C LYS A 67 8.35 14.20 12.54
N ALA A 68 7.35 13.63 11.86
CA ALA A 68 5.97 13.54 12.34
C ALA A 68 5.82 12.62 13.56
N LEU A 69 6.63 11.55 13.62
CA LEU A 69 6.57 10.54 14.68
C LEU A 69 7.53 10.80 15.85
N LYS A 70 8.25 11.90 15.86
CA LYS A 70 9.14 12.28 16.97
C LYS A 70 8.36 12.34 18.28
N GLY A 71 8.76 11.51 19.25
CA GLY A 71 8.07 11.36 20.55
C GLY A 71 6.73 10.61 20.50
N LYS A 72 6.38 10.03 19.33
CA LYS A 72 5.12 9.28 19.10
C LYS A 72 5.39 7.95 18.35
N ARG A 73 6.65 7.48 18.31
CA ARG A 73 7.07 6.31 17.51
C ARG A 73 6.29 5.03 17.88
N ASP A 74 5.98 4.87 19.13
CA ASP A 74 5.22 3.75 19.69
C ASP A 74 3.75 3.72 19.27
N LYS A 75 3.20 4.84 18.75
CA LYS A 75 1.83 4.92 18.24
C LYS A 75 1.67 4.39 16.82
N ALA A 76 2.77 4.10 16.12
CA ALA A 76 2.76 3.67 14.74
C ALA A 76 3.49 2.35 14.51
N ILE A 77 2.86 1.46 13.76
CA ILE A 77 3.48 0.30 13.11
C ILE A 77 4.04 0.78 11.78
N LEU A 78 5.36 0.93 11.69
CA LEU A 78 6.04 1.43 10.51
C LEU A 78 6.42 0.31 9.56
N ALA A 79 5.90 0.38 8.34
CA ALA A 79 6.33 -0.45 7.23
C ALA A 79 7.13 0.40 6.23
N THR A 80 8.36 -0.02 5.90
CA THR A 80 9.14 0.57 4.82
C THR A 80 9.67 -0.51 3.88
N LYS A 81 10.28 -0.09 2.78
CA LYS A 81 10.71 -0.99 1.70
C LYS A 81 12.08 -0.58 1.19
N GLY A 82 12.84 -1.58 0.68
CA GLY A 82 14.09 -1.35 -0.03
C GLY A 82 14.25 -2.28 -1.23
N GLY A 83 15.26 -2.00 -2.06
CA GLY A 83 15.59 -2.79 -3.24
C GLY A 83 15.50 -2.03 -4.57
N ASN A 84 14.97 -0.80 -4.57
CA ASN A 84 14.97 0.07 -5.74
C ASN A 84 16.16 1.04 -5.68
N ILE A 85 16.98 1.06 -6.75
CA ILE A 85 18.01 2.07 -6.94
C ILE A 85 17.35 3.26 -7.65
N MET A 86 17.30 4.40 -6.96
CA MET A 86 16.76 5.62 -7.54
C MET A 86 17.81 6.31 -8.41
N VAL A 87 17.43 6.75 -9.62
CA VAL A 87 18.24 7.59 -10.50
C VAL A 87 17.48 8.90 -10.68
N GLY A 88 17.82 9.88 -9.86
CA GLY A 88 17.00 11.09 -9.72
C GLY A 88 15.62 10.71 -9.18
N PRO A 89 14.53 11.29 -9.72
CA PRO A 89 13.17 10.99 -9.29
C PRO A 89 12.65 9.65 -9.84
N ASN A 90 13.38 9.03 -10.77
CA ASN A 90 12.96 7.81 -11.45
C ASN A 90 13.54 6.57 -10.79
N ARG A 91 12.74 5.50 -10.81
CA ARG A 91 13.21 4.16 -10.48
C ARG A 91 14.17 3.68 -11.58
N GLY A 92 15.42 3.45 -11.20
CA GLY A 92 16.44 2.89 -12.08
C GLY A 92 16.41 1.36 -12.07
N LYS A 93 17.48 0.76 -11.56
CA LYS A 93 17.64 -0.69 -11.40
C LYS A 93 17.11 -1.16 -10.05
N THR A 94 17.07 -2.46 -9.85
CA THR A 94 16.83 -3.08 -8.54
C THR A 94 18.11 -3.79 -8.08
N ASP A 95 18.37 -3.74 -6.77
CA ASP A 95 19.43 -4.52 -6.13
C ASP A 95 18.89 -5.10 -4.83
N PHE A 96 18.90 -6.41 -4.72
CA PHE A 96 18.46 -7.17 -3.56
C PHE A 96 19.59 -7.94 -2.91
N SER A 97 20.86 -7.60 -3.23
CA SER A 97 22.00 -8.16 -2.51
C SER A 97 21.93 -7.81 -1.02
N ALA A 98 22.42 -8.71 -0.17
CA ALA A 98 22.46 -8.49 1.27
C ALA A 98 23.18 -7.19 1.64
N ASP A 99 24.26 -6.86 0.94
CA ASP A 99 25.04 -5.63 1.18
C ASP A 99 24.23 -4.37 0.86
N TYR A 100 23.56 -4.34 -0.30
CA TYR A 100 22.73 -3.19 -0.68
C TYR A 100 21.57 -3.00 0.29
N ILE A 101 20.80 -4.04 0.54
CA ILE A 101 19.63 -3.98 1.45
C ILE A 101 20.07 -3.62 2.86
N GLY A 102 21.18 -4.17 3.34
CA GLY A 102 21.73 -3.81 4.66
C GLY A 102 22.04 -2.32 4.78
N ARG A 103 22.67 -1.74 3.76
CA ARG A 103 23.01 -0.32 3.72
C ARG A 103 21.76 0.59 3.66
N VAL A 104 20.85 0.32 2.73
CA VAL A 104 19.65 1.19 2.58
C VAL A 104 18.69 1.08 3.76
N MET A 105 18.66 -0.06 4.46
CA MET A 105 17.92 -0.22 5.72
C MET A 105 18.48 0.69 6.83
N GLU A 106 19.80 0.76 6.99
CA GLU A 106 20.42 1.68 7.96
C GLU A 106 20.13 3.16 7.61
N GLU A 107 20.12 3.48 6.32
CA GLU A 107 19.72 4.80 5.85
C GLU A 107 18.25 5.10 6.15
N SER A 108 17.35 4.12 6.00
CA SER A 108 15.93 4.23 6.36
C SER A 108 15.73 4.47 7.85
N LEU A 109 16.44 3.72 8.71
CA LEU A 109 16.39 3.92 10.17
C LEU A 109 16.79 5.35 10.56
N LYS A 110 17.86 5.90 9.92
CA LYS A 110 18.30 7.29 10.15
C LYS A 110 17.24 8.31 9.72
N ARG A 111 16.64 8.15 8.51
CA ARG A 111 15.61 9.06 8.01
C ARG A 111 14.34 9.01 8.86
N LEU A 112 13.92 7.82 9.27
CA LEU A 112 12.78 7.57 10.14
C LEU A 112 13.02 7.97 11.60
N GLN A 113 14.27 8.28 11.99
CA GLN A 113 14.68 8.66 13.35
C GLN A 113 14.25 7.62 14.40
N THR A 114 14.49 6.35 14.12
CA THR A 114 14.11 5.22 14.95
C THR A 114 15.15 4.12 14.93
N ASP A 115 15.23 3.32 15.98
CA ASP A 115 16.16 2.21 16.09
C ASP A 115 15.61 0.90 15.51
N TYR A 116 14.30 0.87 15.17
CA TYR A 116 13.66 -0.33 14.65
C TYR A 116 12.57 -0.01 13.62
N ILE A 117 12.37 -0.96 12.71
CA ILE A 117 11.28 -1.01 11.73
C ILE A 117 10.36 -2.16 12.11
N ASP A 118 9.05 -1.93 12.15
CA ASP A 118 8.10 -3.00 12.50
C ASP A 118 7.95 -4.00 11.37
N LEU A 119 7.92 -3.53 10.09
CA LEU A 119 7.84 -4.38 8.92
C LEU A 119 8.75 -3.85 7.80
N TYR A 120 9.79 -4.61 7.45
CA TYR A 120 10.64 -4.30 6.30
C TYR A 120 10.24 -5.13 5.09
N GLN A 121 10.06 -4.51 3.92
CA GLN A 121 9.59 -5.21 2.72
C GLN A 121 10.60 -5.12 1.58
N LEU A 122 10.86 -6.23 0.89
CA LEU A 122 11.56 -6.19 -0.40
C LEU A 122 10.62 -5.59 -1.44
N HIS A 123 11.07 -4.55 -2.15
CA HIS A 123 10.24 -3.73 -3.03
C HIS A 123 10.24 -4.22 -4.48
N ASN A 124 9.34 -5.11 -4.83
CA ASN A 124 9.21 -5.82 -6.11
C ASN A 124 10.39 -6.74 -6.44
N PRO A 125 10.75 -7.67 -5.55
CA PRO A 125 11.75 -8.69 -5.86
C PRO A 125 11.23 -9.62 -6.97
N SER A 126 12.14 -10.16 -7.78
CA SER A 126 11.82 -11.23 -8.71
C SER A 126 11.57 -12.56 -7.98
N VAL A 127 10.93 -13.51 -8.67
CA VAL A 127 10.76 -14.89 -8.13
C VAL A 127 12.10 -15.52 -7.76
N ASP A 128 13.15 -15.25 -8.52
CA ASP A 128 14.50 -15.76 -8.22
C ASP A 128 15.03 -15.20 -6.90
N VAL A 129 14.94 -13.89 -6.68
CA VAL A 129 15.32 -13.26 -5.40
C VAL A 129 14.50 -13.82 -4.23
N ILE A 130 13.20 -14.05 -4.45
CA ILE A 130 12.31 -14.62 -3.43
C ILE A 130 12.75 -16.03 -3.04
N ARG A 131 13.13 -16.86 -3.99
CA ARG A 131 13.49 -18.25 -3.76
C ARG A 131 14.93 -18.43 -3.29
N ASN A 132 15.86 -17.71 -3.89
CA ASN A 132 17.29 -17.97 -3.82
C ASN A 132 18.13 -16.83 -3.26
N GLY A 133 17.53 -15.65 -2.97
CA GLY A 133 18.29 -14.48 -2.52
C GLY A 133 18.93 -14.66 -1.14
N ASP A 134 20.18 -14.21 -0.99
CA ASP A 134 20.94 -14.15 0.26
C ASP A 134 20.39 -13.08 1.24
N VAL A 135 19.56 -12.19 0.74
CA VAL A 135 18.91 -11.12 1.51
C VAL A 135 18.11 -11.66 2.69
N TRP A 136 17.56 -12.86 2.61
CA TRP A 136 16.78 -13.45 3.68
C TRP A 136 17.61 -13.73 4.94
N GLU A 137 18.86 -14.16 4.76
CA GLU A 137 19.80 -14.35 5.88
C GLU A 137 20.16 -13.03 6.54
N LEU A 138 20.29 -11.96 5.75
CA LEU A 138 20.44 -10.61 6.28
C LEU A 138 19.22 -10.20 7.11
N LEU A 139 18.00 -10.37 6.57
CA LEU A 139 16.77 -9.98 7.26
C LEU A 139 16.61 -10.72 8.60
N GLU A 140 16.90 -12.02 8.63
CA GLU A 140 16.93 -12.80 9.88
C GLU A 140 17.97 -12.26 10.89
N ARG A 141 19.16 -11.89 10.42
CA ARG A 141 20.18 -11.28 11.26
C ARG A 141 19.72 -9.94 11.83
N ARG A 142 19.11 -9.07 10.98
CA ARG A 142 18.56 -7.77 11.40
C ARG A 142 17.39 -7.90 12.38
N LYS A 143 16.61 -8.97 12.25
CA LYS A 143 15.55 -9.33 13.20
C LYS A 143 16.16 -9.72 14.57
N LYS A 144 17.19 -10.54 14.60
CA LYS A 144 17.92 -10.90 15.83
C LYS A 144 18.58 -9.69 16.50
N GLU A 145 19.07 -8.73 15.73
CA GLU A 145 19.63 -7.46 16.20
C GLU A 145 18.56 -6.49 16.71
N GLY A 146 17.28 -6.79 16.53
CA GLY A 146 16.13 -5.93 16.94
C GLY A 146 15.89 -4.75 16.01
N LYS A 147 16.59 -4.63 14.86
CA LYS A 147 16.44 -3.55 13.89
C LYS A 147 15.19 -3.71 13.01
N VAL A 148 14.73 -4.93 12.81
CA VAL A 148 13.51 -5.27 12.08
C VAL A 148 12.73 -6.26 12.92
N ARG A 149 11.43 -6.04 13.12
CA ARG A 149 10.57 -6.97 13.85
C ARG A 149 10.04 -8.07 12.95
N HIS A 150 9.57 -7.69 11.76
CA HIS A 150 9.00 -8.57 10.74
C HIS A 150 9.49 -8.15 9.36
N TYR A 151 9.47 -9.08 8.40
CA TYR A 151 9.80 -8.76 7.02
C TYR A 151 8.88 -9.49 6.04
N GLY A 152 8.74 -8.90 4.84
CA GLY A 152 7.86 -9.39 3.80
C GLY A 152 8.24 -8.87 2.44
N VAL A 153 7.29 -8.90 1.52
CA VAL A 153 7.48 -8.42 0.15
C VAL A 153 6.34 -7.49 -0.28
N SER A 154 6.66 -6.49 -1.09
CA SER A 154 5.67 -5.73 -1.86
C SER A 154 5.87 -6.06 -3.32
N ILE A 155 4.85 -6.60 -4.00
CA ILE A 155 4.97 -7.23 -5.32
C ILE A 155 3.94 -6.70 -6.31
N ASN A 156 4.18 -6.96 -7.60
CA ASN A 156 3.30 -6.55 -8.68
C ASN A 156 2.53 -7.71 -9.31
N LYS A 157 3.07 -8.93 -9.26
CA LYS A 157 2.49 -10.09 -9.94
C LYS A 157 2.06 -11.16 -8.94
N MET A 158 0.99 -11.87 -9.28
CA MET A 158 0.46 -12.94 -8.43
C MET A 158 1.43 -14.12 -8.30
N GLU A 159 2.24 -14.40 -9.33
CA GLU A 159 3.28 -15.44 -9.27
C GLU A 159 4.38 -15.13 -8.23
N GLU A 160 4.73 -13.84 -8.08
CA GLU A 160 5.67 -13.36 -7.08
C GLU A 160 5.08 -13.53 -5.66
N ALA A 161 3.77 -13.27 -5.51
CA ALA A 161 3.07 -13.47 -4.25
C ALA A 161 3.01 -14.94 -3.86
N ALA A 162 2.64 -15.82 -4.78
CA ALA A 162 2.59 -17.25 -4.54
C ALA A 162 3.98 -17.77 -4.14
N ALA A 163 5.03 -17.45 -4.90
CA ALA A 163 6.40 -17.83 -4.57
C ALA A 163 6.83 -17.33 -3.18
N ALA A 164 6.45 -16.10 -2.78
CA ALA A 164 6.78 -15.55 -1.49
C ALA A 164 6.08 -16.30 -0.34
N ILE A 165 4.80 -16.64 -0.51
CA ILE A 165 4.05 -17.42 0.48
C ILE A 165 4.60 -18.83 0.59
N GLU A 166 4.80 -19.51 -0.54
CA GLU A 166 5.33 -20.89 -0.62
C GLU A 166 6.75 -21.01 -0.05
N SER A 167 7.57 -19.95 -0.15
CA SER A 167 8.91 -19.96 0.43
C SER A 167 8.93 -20.10 1.95
N GLY A 168 7.82 -19.79 2.63
CA GLY A 168 7.71 -19.78 4.08
C GLY A 168 8.52 -18.69 4.79
N ARG A 169 9.27 -17.87 4.04
CA ARG A 169 10.24 -16.91 4.58
C ARG A 169 9.64 -15.57 4.97
N CYS A 170 8.57 -15.09 4.31
CA CYS A 170 8.00 -13.78 4.57
C CYS A 170 6.77 -13.83 5.48
N ASP A 171 6.65 -12.81 6.34
CA ASP A 171 5.53 -12.67 7.29
C ASP A 171 4.32 -11.96 6.65
N SER A 172 4.55 -11.19 5.56
CA SER A 172 3.50 -10.45 4.86
C SER A 172 3.75 -10.32 3.36
N VAL A 173 2.66 -10.16 2.61
CA VAL A 173 2.64 -9.82 1.19
C VAL A 173 1.81 -8.57 0.98
N GLN A 174 2.41 -7.53 0.38
CA GLN A 174 1.72 -6.34 -0.06
C GLN A 174 1.44 -6.44 -1.57
N ILE A 175 0.15 -6.40 -1.96
CA ILE A 175 -0.31 -6.60 -3.34
C ILE A 175 -1.39 -5.59 -3.71
N GLU A 176 -1.49 -5.23 -5.00
CA GLU A 176 -2.58 -4.40 -5.49
C GLU A 176 -3.90 -5.17 -5.45
N TYR A 177 -4.89 -4.63 -4.71
CA TYR A 177 -6.24 -5.16 -4.63
C TYR A 177 -7.23 -4.01 -4.54
N ASN A 178 -8.22 -3.98 -5.43
CA ASN A 178 -9.26 -2.97 -5.50
C ASN A 178 -10.41 -3.43 -6.39
N LEU A 179 -11.48 -2.64 -6.53
CA LEU A 179 -12.66 -2.93 -7.35
C LEU A 179 -12.35 -3.30 -8.82
N LEU A 180 -11.22 -2.83 -9.35
CA LEU A 180 -10.79 -3.07 -10.75
C LEU A 180 -9.64 -4.10 -10.86
N VAL A 181 -9.15 -4.62 -9.73
CA VAL A 181 -8.08 -5.64 -9.66
C VAL A 181 -8.45 -6.60 -8.53
N GLN A 182 -9.17 -7.68 -8.86
CA GLN A 182 -9.70 -8.64 -7.89
C GLN A 182 -9.00 -10.01 -7.93
N GLY A 183 -8.17 -10.27 -8.95
CA GLY A 183 -7.47 -11.55 -9.11
C GLY A 183 -6.76 -12.11 -7.87
N PRO A 184 -6.15 -11.29 -6.99
CA PRO A 184 -5.55 -11.78 -5.75
C PRO A 184 -6.50 -12.53 -4.82
N ALA A 185 -7.79 -12.19 -4.80
CA ALA A 185 -8.79 -12.86 -3.96
C ALA A 185 -8.99 -14.33 -4.35
N ASP A 186 -8.88 -14.64 -5.64
CA ASP A 186 -9.08 -16.00 -6.15
C ASP A 186 -7.83 -16.87 -6.02
N THR A 187 -6.62 -16.28 -5.93
CA THR A 187 -5.36 -17.01 -6.06
C THR A 187 -4.43 -16.84 -4.87
N VAL A 188 -4.16 -15.60 -4.47
CA VAL A 188 -3.15 -15.27 -3.44
C VAL A 188 -3.73 -15.37 -2.03
N PHE A 189 -4.96 -14.89 -1.81
CA PHE A 189 -5.56 -14.82 -0.49
C PHE A 189 -5.82 -16.20 0.15
N PRO A 190 -6.29 -17.23 -0.59
CA PRO A 190 -6.38 -18.57 -0.05
C PRO A 190 -5.04 -19.11 0.45
N LEU A 191 -3.97 -18.96 -0.34
CA LEU A 191 -2.60 -19.36 0.04
C LEU A 191 -2.10 -18.61 1.27
N ALA A 192 -2.32 -17.30 1.31
CA ALA A 192 -1.91 -16.47 2.45
C ALA A 192 -2.64 -16.86 3.74
N LYS A 193 -3.95 -17.17 3.65
CA LYS A 193 -4.75 -17.64 4.78
C LYS A 193 -4.23 -18.96 5.32
N GLU A 194 -3.97 -19.94 4.45
CA GLU A 194 -3.44 -21.25 4.83
C GLU A 194 -2.07 -21.14 5.50
N ALA A 195 -1.18 -20.32 4.94
CA ALA A 195 0.16 -20.09 5.45
C ALA A 195 0.23 -19.07 6.60
N ASN A 196 -0.91 -18.49 7.01
CA ASN A 196 -0.99 -17.40 7.99
C ASN A 196 -0.06 -16.21 7.65
N VAL A 197 0.06 -15.84 6.36
CA VAL A 197 0.81 -14.68 5.88
C VAL A 197 -0.11 -13.46 5.82
N GLY A 198 0.33 -12.33 6.37
CA GLY A 198 -0.45 -11.09 6.40
C GLY A 198 -0.60 -10.46 5.02
N ILE A 199 -1.82 -10.10 4.61
CA ILE A 199 -2.08 -9.38 3.36
C ILE A 199 -2.23 -7.88 3.61
N ILE A 200 -1.47 -7.08 2.86
CA ILE A 200 -1.56 -5.62 2.83
C ILE A 200 -2.08 -5.23 1.45
N ALA A 201 -3.31 -4.71 1.39
CA ALA A 201 -3.92 -4.27 0.13
C ALA A 201 -3.48 -2.84 -0.21
N ARG A 202 -2.68 -2.70 -1.28
CA ARG A 202 -2.25 -1.39 -1.78
C ARG A 202 -3.10 -0.91 -2.95
N ALA A 203 -3.03 0.41 -3.22
CA ALA A 203 -3.74 1.09 -4.30
C ALA A 203 -5.27 0.85 -4.32
N PRO A 204 -5.98 0.91 -3.16
CA PRO A 204 -7.42 0.65 -3.09
C PRO A 204 -8.22 1.64 -3.95
N LEU A 205 -7.70 2.85 -4.17
CA LEU A 205 -8.31 3.87 -5.00
C LEU A 205 -7.78 3.89 -6.45
N ARG A 206 -7.01 2.90 -6.87
CA ARG A 206 -6.47 2.80 -8.25
C ARG A 206 -5.89 4.13 -8.72
N ARG A 207 -4.94 4.72 -7.97
CA ARG A 207 -4.32 6.03 -8.30
C ARG A 207 -5.34 7.16 -8.44
N SER A 208 -6.26 7.27 -7.49
CA SER A 208 -7.39 8.22 -7.41
C SER A 208 -8.53 7.99 -8.42
N LEU A 209 -8.44 6.99 -9.29
CA LEU A 209 -9.49 6.69 -10.27
C LEU A 209 -10.82 6.34 -9.57
N LEU A 210 -10.76 5.45 -8.58
CA LEU A 210 -11.91 4.99 -7.78
C LEU A 210 -12.40 6.02 -6.75
N ALA A 211 -11.79 7.21 -6.70
CA ALA A 211 -12.39 8.35 -6.00
C ALA A 211 -13.61 8.93 -6.76
N GLY A 212 -13.80 8.53 -8.02
CA GLY A 212 -14.96 8.91 -8.83
C GLY A 212 -15.02 10.38 -9.28
N LYS A 213 -13.92 11.12 -9.10
CA LYS A 213 -13.85 12.57 -9.39
C LYS A 213 -13.10 12.91 -10.69
N LEU A 214 -12.44 11.94 -11.31
CA LEU A 214 -11.68 12.14 -12.54
C LEU A 214 -12.56 12.08 -13.77
N THR A 215 -12.27 12.93 -14.73
CA THR A 215 -12.90 13.01 -16.06
C THR A 215 -11.88 12.89 -17.17
N LEU A 216 -12.28 12.66 -18.40
CA LEU A 216 -11.34 12.58 -19.55
C LEU A 216 -10.46 13.84 -19.68
N ALA A 217 -10.97 15.01 -19.32
CA ALA A 217 -10.19 16.26 -19.35
C ALA A 217 -9.00 16.25 -18.39
N ASP A 218 -9.06 15.45 -17.31
CA ASP A 218 -7.97 15.37 -16.34
C ASP A 218 -6.74 14.63 -16.87
N GLN A 219 -6.88 13.85 -17.96
CA GLN A 219 -5.74 13.15 -18.55
C GLN A 219 -4.61 14.10 -18.97
N GLN A 220 -4.95 15.30 -19.42
CA GLN A 220 -3.97 16.31 -19.84
C GLN A 220 -3.15 16.87 -18.65
N ARG A 221 -3.64 16.72 -17.42
CA ARG A 221 -2.96 17.18 -16.20
C ARG A 221 -1.90 16.19 -15.72
N PHE A 222 -1.95 14.94 -16.19
CA PHE A 222 -0.98 13.92 -15.80
C PHE A 222 0.28 14.08 -16.61
N GLN A 223 1.27 14.78 -16.08
CA GLN A 223 2.51 15.12 -16.77
C GLN A 223 3.72 14.91 -15.85
N GLY A 224 4.92 14.85 -16.43
CA GLY A 224 6.17 14.77 -15.71
C GLY A 224 6.28 13.51 -14.86
N GLU A 225 6.51 13.68 -13.57
CA GLU A 225 6.70 12.61 -12.59
C GLU A 225 5.40 12.00 -12.05
N ASP A 226 4.25 12.54 -12.45
CA ASP A 226 2.96 11.98 -12.04
C ASP A 226 2.83 10.55 -12.57
N VAL A 227 2.76 9.59 -11.67
CA VAL A 227 2.67 8.17 -12.03
C VAL A 227 1.46 7.85 -12.91
N ARG A 228 0.42 8.69 -12.89
CA ARG A 228 -0.78 8.56 -13.71
C ARG A 228 -0.52 8.80 -15.17
N ALA A 229 0.46 9.66 -15.53
CA ALA A 229 0.85 9.89 -16.93
C ALA A 229 1.20 8.57 -17.64
N ARG A 230 1.97 7.72 -17.00
CA ARG A 230 2.36 6.41 -17.53
C ARG A 230 1.24 5.37 -17.43
N ASN A 231 0.54 5.33 -16.29
CA ASN A 231 -0.45 4.27 -16.03
C ASN A 231 -1.76 4.48 -16.80
N PHE A 232 -2.06 5.71 -17.19
CA PHE A 232 -3.28 6.09 -17.92
C PHE A 232 -2.99 6.63 -19.32
N ALA A 233 -1.87 6.20 -19.92
CA ALA A 233 -1.51 6.62 -21.27
C ALA A 233 -2.48 6.08 -22.33
N GLY A 234 -2.60 6.81 -23.43
CA GLY A 234 -3.44 6.43 -24.58
C GLY A 234 -4.92 6.30 -24.19
N ASP A 235 -5.56 5.22 -24.63
CA ASP A 235 -6.98 4.92 -24.40
C ASP A 235 -7.26 4.20 -23.07
N VAL A 236 -6.22 3.86 -22.32
CA VAL A 236 -6.34 3.14 -21.02
C VAL A 236 -7.22 3.94 -20.06
N PHE A 237 -7.01 5.24 -19.95
CA PHE A 237 -7.77 6.09 -19.04
C PHE A 237 -9.27 6.10 -19.36
N ALA A 238 -9.63 6.25 -20.63
CA ALA A 238 -11.02 6.23 -21.08
C ALA A 238 -11.71 4.89 -20.79
N LYS A 239 -10.99 3.77 -20.98
CA LYS A 239 -11.50 2.43 -20.66
C LYS A 239 -11.70 2.23 -19.16
N GLU A 240 -10.77 2.69 -18.36
CA GLU A 240 -10.87 2.59 -16.90
C GLU A 240 -12.00 3.48 -16.36
N LEU A 241 -12.21 4.70 -16.89
CA LEU A 241 -13.33 5.56 -16.52
C LEU A 241 -14.70 4.93 -16.79
N LYS A 242 -14.87 4.20 -17.90
CA LYS A 242 -16.11 3.46 -18.18
C LYS A 242 -16.40 2.41 -17.11
N LYS A 243 -15.36 1.72 -16.61
CA LYS A 243 -15.53 0.77 -15.50
C LYS A 243 -15.95 1.47 -14.21
N VAL A 244 -15.38 2.66 -13.95
CA VAL A 244 -15.77 3.47 -12.78
C VAL A 244 -17.23 3.89 -12.85
N GLU A 245 -17.72 4.28 -14.02
CA GLU A 245 -19.15 4.62 -14.20
C GLU A 245 -20.06 3.43 -13.86
N ALA A 246 -19.69 2.20 -14.23
CA ALA A 246 -20.44 1.00 -13.87
C ALA A 246 -20.49 0.74 -12.35
N LEU A 247 -19.60 1.36 -11.58
CA LEU A 247 -19.53 1.24 -10.12
C LEU A 247 -20.25 2.37 -9.35
N ARG A 248 -20.85 3.35 -10.05
CA ARG A 248 -21.55 4.49 -9.42
C ARG A 248 -22.70 4.07 -8.51
N PHE A 249 -23.29 2.90 -8.69
CA PHE A 249 -24.33 2.38 -7.79
C PHE A 249 -23.86 2.21 -6.33
N LEU A 250 -22.53 2.22 -6.10
CA LEU A 250 -21.94 2.17 -4.77
C LEU A 250 -22.00 3.54 -4.05
N GLU A 251 -22.21 4.64 -4.77
CA GLU A 251 -22.38 5.96 -4.17
C GLU A 251 -23.78 6.05 -3.56
N LYS A 252 -23.84 6.47 -2.30
CA LYS A 252 -25.10 6.65 -1.55
C LYS A 252 -25.01 7.91 -0.69
N PRO A 253 -26.13 8.48 -0.24
CA PRO A 253 -26.08 9.52 0.79
C PRO A 253 -25.22 9.08 1.98
N GLY A 254 -24.18 9.87 2.29
CA GLY A 254 -23.23 9.58 3.36
C GLY A 254 -22.10 8.61 3.00
N ARG A 255 -22.05 8.07 1.78
CA ARG A 255 -20.98 7.17 1.32
C ARG A 255 -20.47 7.54 -0.06
N SER A 256 -19.23 8.00 -0.16
CA SER A 256 -18.56 8.26 -1.44
C SER A 256 -18.11 6.97 -2.12
N LEU A 257 -17.83 7.03 -3.45
CA LEU A 257 -17.24 5.91 -4.17
C LEU A 257 -15.86 5.52 -3.59
N ALA A 258 -15.07 6.50 -3.15
CA ALA A 258 -13.79 6.25 -2.48
C ALA A 258 -13.96 5.40 -1.22
N GLN A 259 -14.93 5.74 -0.38
CA GLN A 259 -15.23 4.96 0.83
C GLN A 259 -15.72 3.56 0.49
N ALA A 260 -16.60 3.41 -0.51
CA ALA A 260 -17.05 2.10 -0.97
C ALA A 260 -15.90 1.25 -1.54
N ALA A 261 -14.96 1.86 -2.30
CA ALA A 261 -13.80 1.17 -2.86
C ALA A 261 -12.81 0.69 -1.78
N ILE A 262 -12.61 1.48 -0.74
CA ILE A 262 -11.78 1.08 0.41
C ILE A 262 -12.50 -0.02 1.20
N ALA A 263 -13.80 0.16 1.49
CA ALA A 263 -14.62 -0.82 2.20
C ALA A 263 -14.67 -2.17 1.49
N PHE A 264 -14.68 -2.19 0.16
CA PHE A 264 -14.56 -3.42 -0.64
C PHE A 264 -13.28 -4.18 -0.30
N CYS A 265 -12.15 -3.49 -0.19
CA CYS A 265 -10.88 -4.15 0.16
C CYS A 265 -10.90 -4.65 1.61
N VAL A 266 -11.50 -3.91 2.53
CA VAL A 266 -11.64 -4.30 3.96
C VAL A 266 -12.60 -5.48 4.12
N ALA A 267 -13.60 -5.63 3.25
CA ALA A 267 -14.60 -6.69 3.33
C ALA A 267 -14.01 -8.09 3.18
N ASP A 268 -12.87 -8.25 2.50
CA ASP A 268 -12.19 -9.53 2.41
C ASP A 268 -11.44 -9.83 3.73
N PRO A 269 -11.77 -10.94 4.41
CA PRO A 269 -11.17 -11.28 5.70
C PRO A 269 -9.67 -11.67 5.62
N ALA A 270 -9.14 -11.96 4.43
CA ALA A 270 -7.72 -12.20 4.23
C ALA A 270 -6.90 -10.90 4.30
N VAL A 271 -7.53 -9.75 4.04
CA VAL A 271 -6.87 -8.44 4.08
C VAL A 271 -6.71 -7.99 5.52
N GLY A 272 -5.47 -7.89 6.00
CA GLY A 272 -5.16 -7.38 7.34
C GLY A 272 -5.27 -5.86 7.40
N VAL A 273 -4.77 -5.17 6.38
CA VAL A 273 -4.80 -3.70 6.30
C VAL A 273 -4.86 -3.21 4.85
N VAL A 274 -5.62 -2.15 4.63
CA VAL A 274 -5.71 -1.41 3.36
C VAL A 274 -4.97 -0.10 3.51
N ILE A 275 -4.10 0.28 2.55
CA ILE A 275 -3.23 1.46 2.67
C ILE A 275 -3.55 2.54 1.62
N PRO A 276 -4.70 3.25 1.73
CA PRO A 276 -4.98 4.39 0.88
C PRO A 276 -4.00 5.53 1.14
N GLY A 277 -3.63 6.27 0.10
CA GLY A 277 -2.95 7.56 0.25
C GLY A 277 -3.94 8.65 0.62
N ALA A 278 -3.47 9.65 1.38
CA ALA A 278 -4.22 10.86 1.71
C ALA A 278 -3.31 12.08 1.58
N ARG A 279 -3.75 13.13 0.88
CA ARG A 279 -2.96 14.37 0.71
C ARG A 279 -3.07 15.32 1.90
N ASP A 280 -4.17 15.23 2.63
CA ASP A 280 -4.50 16.12 3.73
C ASP A 280 -5.32 15.41 4.81
N ALA A 281 -5.51 16.06 5.94
CA ALA A 281 -6.28 15.55 7.06
C ALA A 281 -7.74 15.21 6.71
N LYS A 282 -8.35 15.96 5.77
CA LYS A 282 -9.73 15.70 5.33
C LYS A 282 -9.83 14.39 4.58
N GLN A 283 -8.97 14.18 3.58
CA GLN A 283 -8.92 12.92 2.83
C GLN A 283 -8.60 11.74 3.74
N LEU A 284 -7.70 11.94 4.71
CA LEU A 284 -7.42 10.89 5.66
C LEU A 284 -8.66 10.49 6.48
N ARG A 285 -9.39 11.46 7.04
CA ARG A 285 -10.59 11.16 7.82
C ARG A 285 -11.69 10.50 6.96
N GLU A 286 -11.82 10.90 5.68
CA GLU A 286 -12.71 10.24 4.72
C GLU A 286 -12.30 8.78 4.49
N ASN A 287 -11.00 8.51 4.31
CA ASN A 287 -10.47 7.16 4.14
C ASN A 287 -10.63 6.32 5.43
N ALA A 288 -10.33 6.89 6.60
CA ALA A 288 -10.45 6.20 7.88
C ALA A 288 -11.91 5.79 8.20
N ALA A 289 -12.88 6.63 7.84
CA ALA A 289 -14.29 6.32 8.00
C ALA A 289 -14.76 5.13 7.14
N ALA A 290 -14.03 4.80 6.05
CA ALA A 290 -14.31 3.61 5.26
C ALA A 290 -14.11 2.30 6.03
N GLY A 291 -13.31 2.31 7.11
CA GLY A 291 -13.11 1.14 7.98
C GLY A 291 -14.37 0.74 8.78
N GLU A 292 -15.37 1.60 8.83
CA GLU A 292 -16.67 1.36 9.46
C GLU A 292 -17.81 1.26 8.43
N THR A 293 -17.46 1.33 7.14
CA THR A 293 -18.39 1.24 6.02
C THR A 293 -18.55 -0.21 5.60
N HIS A 294 -19.78 -0.69 5.51
CA HIS A 294 -20.09 -2.03 5.04
C HIS A 294 -20.81 -1.99 3.69
N LEU A 295 -20.41 -2.89 2.79
CA LEU A 295 -21.13 -3.16 1.55
C LEU A 295 -22.12 -4.28 1.79
N SER A 296 -23.32 -4.17 1.21
CA SER A 296 -24.31 -5.23 1.30
C SER A 296 -23.92 -6.44 0.46
N GLU A 297 -24.50 -7.60 0.76
CA GLU A 297 -24.28 -8.82 -0.04
C GLU A 297 -24.66 -8.62 -1.51
N GLU A 298 -25.74 -7.86 -1.78
CA GLU A 298 -26.18 -7.51 -3.13
C GLU A 298 -25.14 -6.64 -3.86
N GLU A 299 -24.53 -5.67 -3.16
CA GLU A 299 -23.46 -4.83 -3.71
C GLU A 299 -22.22 -5.67 -4.03
N LEU A 300 -21.80 -6.54 -3.13
CA LEU A 300 -20.67 -7.46 -3.33
C LEU A 300 -20.94 -8.43 -4.49
N ALA A 301 -22.14 -8.99 -4.59
CA ALA A 301 -22.53 -9.88 -5.69
C ALA A 301 -22.50 -9.13 -7.04
N LYS A 302 -22.99 -7.89 -7.09
CA LYS A 302 -22.96 -7.06 -8.30
C LYS A 302 -21.53 -6.67 -8.70
N ILE A 303 -20.66 -6.35 -7.75
CA ILE A 303 -19.23 -6.12 -7.99
C ILE A 303 -18.59 -7.36 -8.62
N ALA A 304 -18.84 -8.54 -8.05
CA ALA A 304 -18.30 -9.80 -8.55
C ALA A 304 -18.83 -10.12 -9.97
N GLN A 305 -20.08 -9.83 -10.26
CA GLN A 305 -20.66 -9.97 -11.60
C GLN A 305 -19.97 -9.05 -12.62
N LEU A 306 -19.80 -7.77 -12.29
CA LEU A 306 -19.08 -6.80 -13.14
C LEU A 306 -17.64 -7.26 -13.41
N TRP A 307 -16.94 -7.70 -12.40
CA TRP A 307 -15.58 -8.23 -12.54
C TRP A 307 -15.52 -9.42 -13.51
N ARG A 308 -16.35 -10.44 -13.30
CA ARG A 308 -16.39 -11.65 -14.15
C ARG A 308 -16.78 -11.34 -15.60
N SER A 309 -17.65 -10.34 -15.83
CA SER A 309 -18.02 -9.90 -17.19
C SER A 309 -16.98 -9.01 -17.86
N GLY A 310 -15.89 -8.63 -17.16
CA GLY A 310 -14.93 -7.64 -17.63
C GLY A 310 -15.51 -6.25 -17.75
N PHE A 311 -16.50 -5.92 -16.91
CA PHE A 311 -17.24 -4.62 -16.93
C PHE A 311 -17.95 -4.34 -18.26
N LYS A 312 -18.48 -5.38 -18.90
CA LYS A 312 -19.29 -5.31 -20.12
C LYS A 312 -20.75 -5.02 -19.81
#